data_51590ae33d4116ce80213645b3af6688
#
_entry.id   51590ae33d4116ce80213645b3af6688
#
_cell.length_a   1.000
_cell.length_b   1.000
_cell.length_c   1.000
_cell.angle_alpha   90.00
_cell.angle_beta   90.00
_cell.angle_gamma   90.00
#
_symmetry.space_group_name_H-M   'P 1'
#
loop_
_entity.id
_entity.type
_entity.pdbx_description
1 polymer ?
#
loop_
_entity_poly.entity_id
_entity_poly.type
_entity_poly.pdbx_seq_one_letter_code
_entity_poly.pdbx_strand_id
1 'polypeptide(L)'
;LAPREQVRIAQLLLSVAHEKSDLEVATAFRNLGITTKNDSTEFVAKFARLMFGPLKPEHLDHGWHRAMHQQDRVVYFPKDLSMVYRTSLLLRGLAVSLQMNYSVCEQWKIHAQGAIDRHPQLVQQLQAEEDAATNGPTVDRPTFAA
;
A
#
# COMPACT_ATOMS: atom_id res chain seq x y z
N LEU A 1 8.24 14.10 -2.11
CA LEU A 1 7.03 13.75 -1.32
C LEU A 1 6.83 14.74 -0.19
N ALA A 2 5.60 15.26 -0.03
CA ALA A 2 5.23 16.10 1.10
C ALA A 2 5.27 15.31 2.42
N PRO A 3 5.46 15.96 3.59
CA PRO A 3 5.49 15.26 4.88
C PRO A 3 4.30 14.34 5.13
N ARG A 4 3.10 14.75 4.70
CA ARG A 4 1.87 13.95 4.81
C ARG A 4 1.96 12.64 4.02
N GLU A 5 2.48 12.68 2.81
CA GLU A 5 2.68 11.51 1.96
C GLU A 5 3.78 10.59 2.50
N GLN A 6 4.86 11.17 3.03
CA GLN A 6 5.93 10.42 3.69
C GLN A 6 5.40 9.61 4.87
N VAL A 7 4.59 10.24 5.74
CA VAL A 7 3.97 9.56 6.89
C VAL A 7 3.02 8.45 6.42
N ARG A 8 2.17 8.70 5.43
CA ARG A 8 1.24 7.69 4.90
C ARG A 8 1.95 6.49 4.28
N ILE A 9 3.02 6.73 3.50
CA ILE A 9 3.85 5.64 2.96
C ILE A 9 4.53 4.88 4.11
N ALA A 10 5.03 5.59 5.11
CA ALA A 10 5.65 4.96 6.28
C ALA A 10 4.64 4.05 7.03
N GLN A 11 3.42 4.51 7.23
CA GLN A 11 2.34 3.72 7.84
C GLN A 11 2.04 2.45 7.03
N LEU A 12 1.96 2.57 5.70
CA LEU A 12 1.76 1.42 4.83
C LEU A 12 2.93 0.43 4.93
N LEU A 13 4.17 0.89 4.82
CA LEU A 13 5.36 0.03 4.90
C LEU A 13 5.43 -0.71 6.24
N LEU A 14 5.15 -0.03 7.34
CA LEU A 14 5.12 -0.65 8.67
C LEU A 14 3.96 -1.64 8.83
N SER A 15 2.79 -1.35 8.26
CA SER A 15 1.66 -2.30 8.30
C SER A 15 1.97 -3.59 7.54
N VAL A 16 2.67 -3.51 6.42
CA VAL A 16 3.13 -4.69 5.66
C VAL A 16 4.26 -5.41 6.40
N ALA A 17 5.25 -4.67 6.93
CA ALA A 17 6.40 -5.25 7.66
C ALA A 17 5.99 -5.97 8.96
N HIS A 18 4.96 -5.46 9.64
CA HIS A 18 4.43 -6.07 10.86
C HIS A 18 3.31 -7.09 10.60
N GLU A 19 3.11 -7.49 9.34
CA GLU A 19 2.11 -8.49 8.93
C GLU A 19 0.70 -8.21 9.49
N LYS A 20 0.30 -6.94 9.50
CA LYS A 20 -1.01 -6.53 10.00
C LYS A 20 -2.14 -7.13 9.16
N SER A 21 -3.37 -7.05 9.67
CA SER A 21 -4.57 -7.58 9.01
C SER A 21 -4.77 -6.99 7.61
N ASP A 22 -5.52 -7.70 6.76
CA ASP A 22 -5.85 -7.22 5.41
C ASP A 22 -6.58 -5.88 5.44
N LEU A 23 -7.44 -5.67 6.43
CA LEU A 23 -8.16 -4.41 6.59
C LEU A 23 -7.22 -3.25 6.91
N GLU A 24 -6.27 -3.43 7.83
CA GLU A 24 -5.30 -2.39 8.20
C GLU A 24 -4.37 -2.05 7.03
N VAL A 25 -3.85 -3.06 6.33
CA VAL A 25 -3.00 -2.87 5.15
C VAL A 25 -3.78 -2.18 4.03
N ALA A 26 -5.01 -2.61 3.76
CA ALA A 26 -5.85 -2.02 2.73
C ALA A 26 -6.23 -0.57 3.06
N THR A 27 -6.53 -0.26 4.32
CA THR A 27 -6.82 1.10 4.79
C THR A 27 -5.61 2.01 4.59
N ALA A 28 -4.42 1.57 5.03
CA ALA A 28 -3.18 2.33 4.82
C ALA A 28 -2.89 2.57 3.33
N PHE A 29 -3.18 1.60 2.46
CA PHE A 29 -3.01 1.71 1.01
C PHE A 29 -4.00 2.71 0.39
N ARG A 30 -5.28 2.65 0.78
CA ARG A 30 -6.32 3.59 0.32
C ARG A 30 -6.04 5.03 0.76
N ASN A 31 -5.48 5.22 1.94
CA ASN A 31 -5.11 6.54 2.48
C ASN A 31 -4.04 7.25 1.64
N LEU A 32 -3.32 6.52 0.81
CA LEU A 32 -2.43 7.10 -0.20
C LEU A 32 -3.17 7.65 -1.43
N GLY A 33 -4.49 7.48 -1.50
CA GLY A 33 -5.33 7.94 -2.62
C GLY A 33 -5.40 6.95 -3.79
N ILE A 34 -4.96 5.72 -3.59
CA ILE A 34 -5.07 4.67 -4.61
C ILE A 34 -6.50 4.11 -4.58
N THR A 35 -7.12 4.00 -5.75
CA THR A 35 -8.47 3.46 -5.88
C THR A 35 -8.51 2.25 -6.80
N THR A 36 -9.39 1.31 -6.49
CA THR A 36 -9.64 0.11 -7.29
C THR A 36 -11.10 0.06 -7.74
N LYS A 37 -11.40 -0.72 -8.78
CA LYS A 37 -12.73 -0.76 -9.39
C LYS A 37 -13.80 -1.27 -8.43
N ASN A 38 -13.50 -2.36 -7.71
CA ASN A 38 -14.47 -3.07 -6.86
C ASN A 38 -14.24 -2.78 -5.36
N ASP A 39 -13.22 -2.00 -5.00
CA ASP A 39 -12.82 -1.69 -3.62
C ASP A 39 -12.62 -2.95 -2.74
N SER A 40 -12.13 -4.03 -3.35
CA SER A 40 -11.88 -5.30 -2.67
C SER A 40 -10.73 -5.18 -1.67
N THR A 41 -11.04 -5.33 -0.39
CA THR A 41 -10.05 -5.28 0.70
C THR A 41 -8.97 -6.36 0.53
N GLU A 42 -9.37 -7.56 0.16
CA GLU A 42 -8.45 -8.68 -0.09
C GLU A 42 -7.48 -8.38 -1.24
N PHE A 43 -8.00 -7.88 -2.37
CA PHE A 43 -7.18 -7.48 -3.51
C PHE A 43 -6.19 -6.39 -3.12
N VAL A 44 -6.68 -5.32 -2.48
CA VAL A 44 -5.86 -4.16 -2.08
C VAL A 44 -4.73 -4.60 -1.14
N ALA A 45 -5.02 -5.44 -0.15
CA ALA A 45 -4.01 -5.96 0.77
C ALA A 45 -2.98 -6.85 0.06
N LYS A 46 -3.43 -7.76 -0.82
CA LYS A 46 -2.54 -8.59 -1.65
C LYS A 46 -1.64 -7.74 -2.54
N PHE A 47 -2.20 -6.71 -3.17
CA PHE A 47 -1.46 -5.81 -4.06
C PHE A 47 -0.41 -5.00 -3.29
N ALA A 48 -0.76 -4.47 -2.11
CA ALA A 48 0.19 -3.76 -1.25
C ALA A 48 1.35 -4.66 -0.80
N ARG A 49 1.06 -5.90 -0.40
CA ARG A 49 2.09 -6.89 -0.04
C ARG A 49 2.92 -7.32 -1.24
N LEU A 50 2.32 -7.41 -2.43
CA LEU A 50 3.06 -7.66 -3.67
C LEU A 50 4.04 -6.52 -3.95
N MET A 51 3.64 -5.26 -3.74
CA MET A 51 4.49 -4.11 -4.01
C MET A 51 5.66 -3.97 -3.05
N PHE A 52 5.45 -4.19 -1.77
CA PHE A 52 6.40 -3.82 -0.71
C PHE A 52 6.87 -4.98 0.16
N GLY A 53 6.14 -6.09 0.20
CA GLY A 53 6.47 -7.26 0.98
C GLY A 53 7.54 -8.17 0.36
N PRO A 54 7.87 -9.29 1.01
CA PRO A 54 8.78 -10.28 0.46
C PRO A 54 8.21 -10.88 -0.82
N LEU A 55 9.09 -11.13 -1.79
CA LEU A 55 8.72 -11.82 -3.02
C LEU A 55 8.55 -13.32 -2.73
N LYS A 56 7.36 -13.86 -2.98
CA LYS A 56 7.07 -15.28 -2.84
C LYS A 56 7.09 -15.96 -4.21
N PRO A 57 7.38 -17.28 -4.29
CA PRO A 57 7.36 -18.02 -5.56
C PRO A 57 6.05 -17.90 -6.33
N GLU A 58 4.90 -17.85 -5.63
CA GLU A 58 3.59 -17.65 -6.22
C GLU A 58 3.44 -16.33 -6.99
N HIS A 59 4.19 -15.29 -6.58
CA HIS A 59 4.20 -13.98 -7.25
C HIS A 59 4.86 -14.00 -8.63
N LEU A 60 5.56 -15.07 -8.97
CA LEU A 60 6.16 -15.29 -10.29
C LEU A 60 5.24 -16.08 -11.23
N ASP A 61 4.13 -16.62 -10.71
CA ASP A 61 3.17 -17.39 -11.50
C ASP A 61 2.17 -16.50 -12.24
N HIS A 62 2.04 -16.72 -13.55
CA HIS A 62 1.10 -15.98 -14.38
C HIS A 62 -0.36 -16.27 -14.03
N GLY A 63 -0.66 -17.48 -13.54
CA GLY A 63 -2.00 -17.86 -13.09
C GLY A 63 -2.44 -17.04 -11.88
N TRP A 64 -1.54 -16.85 -10.93
CA TRP A 64 -1.77 -16.03 -9.75
C TRP A 64 -2.07 -14.56 -10.11
N HIS A 65 -1.28 -13.96 -11.00
CA HIS A 65 -1.52 -12.59 -11.48
C HIS A 65 -2.86 -12.45 -12.19
N ARG A 66 -3.21 -13.43 -13.03
CA ARG A 66 -4.51 -13.43 -13.73
C ARG A 66 -5.68 -13.50 -12.77
N ALA A 67 -5.62 -14.40 -11.78
CA ALA A 67 -6.65 -14.53 -10.74
C ALA A 67 -6.79 -13.23 -9.93
N MET A 68 -5.70 -12.59 -9.56
CA MET A 68 -5.71 -11.33 -8.85
C MET A 68 -6.37 -10.21 -9.68
N HIS A 69 -6.04 -10.08 -10.97
CA HIS A 69 -6.63 -9.08 -11.86
C HIS A 69 -8.11 -9.34 -12.18
N GLN A 70 -8.58 -10.58 -12.07
CA GLN A 70 -10.01 -10.90 -12.19
C GLN A 70 -10.80 -10.47 -10.95
N GLN A 71 -10.18 -10.48 -9.78
CA GLN A 71 -10.82 -10.07 -8.53
C GLN A 71 -11.08 -8.56 -8.49
N ASP A 72 -10.10 -7.76 -8.87
CA ASP A 72 -10.17 -6.30 -8.89
C ASP A 72 -9.04 -5.72 -9.76
N ARG A 73 -9.07 -4.42 -9.99
CA ARG A 73 -8.00 -3.69 -10.68
C ARG A 73 -7.83 -2.28 -10.14
N VAL A 74 -6.60 -1.79 -10.17
CA VAL A 74 -6.29 -0.40 -9.85
C VAL A 74 -6.85 0.51 -10.95
N VAL A 75 -7.65 1.51 -10.55
CA VAL A 75 -8.26 2.50 -11.44
C VAL A 75 -7.48 3.81 -11.41
N TYR A 76 -7.03 4.22 -10.22
CA TYR A 76 -6.25 5.43 -10.05
C TYR A 76 -5.04 5.17 -9.15
N PHE A 77 -3.90 5.68 -9.56
CA PHE A 77 -2.64 5.62 -8.83
C PHE A 77 -2.00 7.01 -8.80
N PRO A 78 -1.75 7.61 -7.62
CA PRO A 78 -1.17 8.94 -7.51
C PRO A 78 0.19 9.03 -8.20
N LYS A 79 0.42 10.12 -8.91
CA LYS A 79 1.60 10.33 -9.76
C LYS A 79 2.91 10.27 -8.96
N ASP A 80 2.91 10.85 -7.77
CA ASP A 80 4.10 10.91 -6.90
C ASP A 80 4.47 9.54 -6.32
N LEU A 81 3.48 8.66 -6.12
CA LEU A 81 3.69 7.28 -5.69
C LEU A 81 4.20 6.37 -6.81
N SER A 82 3.98 6.74 -8.07
CA SER A 82 4.41 5.93 -9.20
C SER A 82 5.92 5.74 -9.23
N MET A 83 6.69 6.74 -8.81
CA MET A 83 8.15 6.63 -8.70
C MET A 83 8.57 5.69 -7.58
N VAL A 84 7.91 5.74 -6.43
CA VAL A 84 8.16 4.82 -5.31
C VAL A 84 7.87 3.37 -5.74
N TYR A 85 6.75 3.15 -6.42
CA TYR A 85 6.38 1.85 -6.97
C TYR A 85 7.40 1.32 -7.98
N ARG A 86 7.81 2.16 -8.96
CA ARG A 86 8.82 1.78 -9.96
C ARG A 86 10.15 1.43 -9.32
N THR A 87 10.59 2.22 -8.34
CA THR A 87 11.83 1.94 -7.60
C THR A 87 11.73 0.61 -6.86
N SER A 88 10.61 0.34 -6.20
CA SER A 88 10.35 -0.94 -5.54
C SER A 88 10.45 -2.12 -6.52
N LEU A 89 9.81 -2.02 -7.69
CA LEU A 89 9.87 -3.06 -8.72
C LEU A 89 11.29 -3.29 -9.24
N LEU A 90 12.05 -2.22 -9.50
CA LEU A 90 13.43 -2.32 -9.98
C LEU A 90 14.34 -3.00 -8.95
N LEU A 91 14.26 -2.59 -7.68
CA LEU A 91 15.04 -3.20 -6.60
C LEU A 91 14.70 -4.69 -6.42
N ARG A 92 13.43 -5.05 -6.52
CA ARG A 92 12.99 -6.44 -6.42
C ARG A 92 13.44 -7.26 -7.63
N GLY A 93 13.36 -6.72 -8.83
CA GLY A 93 13.86 -7.37 -10.05
C GLY A 93 15.37 -7.63 -9.96
N LEU A 94 16.13 -6.66 -9.48
CA LEU A 94 17.56 -6.81 -9.24
C LEU A 94 17.85 -7.89 -8.20
N ALA A 95 17.14 -7.87 -7.07
CA ALA A 95 17.30 -8.87 -6.00
C ALA A 95 17.01 -10.29 -6.50
N VAL A 96 15.96 -10.49 -7.30
CA VAL A 96 15.66 -11.78 -7.94
C VAL A 96 16.80 -12.22 -8.85
N SER A 97 17.31 -11.31 -9.68
CA SER A 97 18.45 -11.61 -10.59
C SER A 97 19.72 -12.01 -9.84
N LEU A 98 19.93 -11.45 -8.66
CA LEU A 98 21.07 -11.76 -7.79
C LEU A 98 20.76 -12.90 -6.80
N GLN A 99 19.62 -13.56 -6.90
CA GLN A 99 19.16 -14.63 -6.00
C GLN A 99 19.15 -14.20 -4.52
N MET A 100 18.87 -12.93 -4.25
CA MET A 100 18.79 -12.36 -2.91
C MET A 100 17.37 -12.41 -2.38
N ASN A 101 17.21 -12.77 -1.11
CA ASN A 101 15.93 -12.58 -0.42
C ASN A 101 15.79 -11.12 -0.02
N TYR A 102 14.91 -10.39 -0.70
CA TYR A 102 14.74 -8.96 -0.53
C TYR A 102 13.27 -8.61 -0.27
N SER A 103 13.03 -7.82 0.76
CA SER A 103 11.74 -7.23 1.07
C SER A 103 11.88 -5.72 1.24
N VAL A 104 11.14 -4.95 0.44
CA VAL A 104 11.18 -3.49 0.48
C VAL A 104 10.78 -2.97 1.85
N CYS A 105 9.69 -3.48 2.42
CA CYS A 105 9.20 -3.03 3.73
C CYS A 105 10.20 -3.29 4.86
N GLU A 106 10.93 -4.42 4.83
CA GLU A 106 11.95 -4.72 5.83
C GLU A 106 13.16 -3.78 5.70
N GLN A 107 13.64 -3.55 4.49
CA GLN A 107 14.77 -2.67 4.24
C GLN A 107 14.46 -1.21 4.59
N TRP A 108 13.23 -0.78 4.34
CA TRP A 108 12.82 0.60 4.57
C TRP A 108 12.17 0.84 5.94
N LYS A 109 12.01 -0.19 6.75
CA LYS A 109 11.35 -0.14 8.06
C LYS A 109 11.94 0.93 8.99
N ILE A 110 13.26 1.01 9.09
CA ILE A 110 13.94 1.99 9.94
C ILE A 110 13.68 3.43 9.47
N HIS A 111 13.64 3.66 8.14
CA HIS A 111 13.35 4.96 7.56
C HIS A 111 11.87 5.33 7.72
N ALA A 112 10.98 4.35 7.60
CA ALA A 112 9.55 4.52 7.82
C ALA A 112 9.27 4.90 9.28
N GLN A 113 9.89 4.21 10.24
CA GLN A 113 9.77 4.56 11.66
C GLN A 113 10.29 5.97 11.92
N GLY A 114 11.46 6.31 11.38
CA GLY A 114 12.03 7.65 11.50
C GLY A 114 11.17 8.76 10.88
N ALA A 115 10.39 8.46 9.83
CA ALA A 115 9.44 9.43 9.26
C ALA A 115 8.25 9.67 10.19
N ILE A 116 7.74 8.63 10.83
CA ILE A 116 6.67 8.75 11.86
C ILE A 116 7.17 9.53 13.07
N ASP A 117 8.35 9.22 13.58
CA ASP A 117 8.93 9.83 14.77
C ASP A 117 9.21 11.33 14.57
N ARG A 118 9.53 11.76 13.35
CA ARG A 118 9.74 13.17 13.02
C ARG A 118 8.46 14.00 12.94
N HIS A 119 7.31 13.36 12.76
CA HIS A 119 6.03 14.04 12.52
C HIS A 119 4.89 13.54 13.43
N PRO A 120 5.07 13.52 14.79
CA PRO A 120 4.07 12.92 15.69
C PRO A 120 2.72 13.63 15.65
N GLN A 121 2.70 14.96 15.50
CA GLN A 121 1.47 15.72 15.38
C GLN A 121 0.70 15.38 14.10
N LEU A 122 1.40 15.20 13.00
CA LEU A 122 0.80 14.83 11.72
C LEU A 122 0.22 13.41 11.77
N VAL A 123 0.89 12.47 12.45
CA VAL A 123 0.37 11.12 12.69
C VAL A 123 -0.95 11.17 13.45
N GLN A 124 -1.03 11.99 14.52
CA GLN A 124 -2.26 12.17 15.30
C GLN A 124 -3.38 12.79 14.46
N GLN A 125 -3.07 13.80 13.63
CA GLN A 125 -4.06 14.40 12.73
C GLN A 125 -4.60 13.40 11.72
N LEU A 126 -3.74 12.61 11.09
CA LEU A 126 -4.15 11.60 10.12
C LEU A 126 -4.99 10.50 10.77
N GLN A 127 -4.65 10.09 11.99
CA GLN A 127 -5.44 9.11 12.72
C GLN A 127 -6.84 9.66 13.07
N ALA A 128 -6.93 10.92 13.51
CA ALA A 128 -8.21 11.57 13.79
C ALA A 128 -9.08 11.71 12.52
N GLU A 129 -8.48 11.98 11.36
CA GLU A 129 -9.18 12.01 10.07
C GLU A 129 -9.75 10.62 9.69
N GLU A 130 -8.98 9.56 9.93
CA GLU A 130 -9.42 8.17 9.68
C GLU A 130 -10.58 7.78 10.59
N ASP A 131 -10.48 8.08 11.87
CA ASP A 131 -11.52 7.79 12.87
C ASP A 131 -12.81 8.54 12.55
N ALA A 132 -12.72 9.81 12.12
CA ALA A 132 -13.86 10.62 11.69
C ALA A 132 -14.50 10.07 10.40
N ALA A 133 -13.72 9.59 9.43
CA ALA A 133 -14.22 9.00 8.20
C ALA A 133 -14.92 7.65 8.44
N THR A 134 -14.46 6.89 9.43
CA THR A 134 -15.06 5.59 9.80
C THR A 134 -16.35 5.76 10.58
N ASN A 135 -16.47 6.82 11.40
CA ASN A 135 -17.62 7.09 12.25
C ASN A 135 -18.63 8.11 11.64
N GLY A 136 -18.34 8.65 10.45
CA GLY A 136 -19.23 9.56 9.73
C GLY A 136 -20.41 8.83 9.08
N PRO A 137 -21.56 9.52 8.83
CA PRO A 137 -22.66 8.93 8.08
C PRO A 137 -22.17 8.54 6.68
N THR A 138 -22.55 7.35 6.24
CA THR A 138 -22.30 6.85 4.89
C THR A 138 -22.83 7.84 3.86
N VAL A 139 -21.95 8.69 3.33
CA VAL A 139 -22.28 9.52 2.18
C VAL A 139 -22.34 8.58 0.97
N ASP A 140 -23.54 8.46 0.40
CA ASP A 140 -23.78 7.75 -0.85
C ASP A 140 -22.74 8.18 -1.90
N ARG A 141 -21.84 7.27 -2.25
CA ARG A 141 -20.91 7.48 -3.35
C ARG A 141 -21.74 7.49 -4.64
N PRO A 142 -21.60 8.53 -5.49
CA PRO A 142 -22.27 8.50 -6.78
C PRO A 142 -21.79 7.28 -7.56
N THR A 143 -22.70 6.37 -7.84
CA THR A 143 -22.51 5.28 -8.79
C THR A 143 -22.30 5.92 -10.16
N PHE A 144 -21.06 5.98 -10.62
CA PHE A 144 -20.82 6.24 -12.02
C PHE A 144 -21.32 5.03 -12.80
N ALA A 145 -22.51 5.16 -13.37
CA ALA A 145 -23.03 4.22 -14.35
C ALA A 145 -22.04 4.12 -15.52
N ALA A 146 -21.82 2.91 -15.97
CA ALA A 146 -20.88 2.52 -17.03
C ALA A 146 -21.09 3.31 -18.33
#